data_cdb8e0531e8ed324daf10ef98d8ca710
#
_entry.id   cdb8e0531e8ed324daf10ef98d8ca710
#
_cell.length_a   1.000
_cell.length_b   1.000
_cell.length_c   1.000
_cell.angle_alpha   90.00
_cell.angle_beta   90.00
_cell.angle_gamma   90.00
#
_symmetry.space_group_name_H-M   'P 1'
#
loop_
_entity.id
_entity.type
_entity.pdbx_description
1 polymer ?
#
loop_
_entity_poly.entity_id
_entity_poly.type
_entity_poly.pdbx_seq_one_letter_code
_entity_poly.pdbx_strand_id
1 'polypeptide(L)'
;MLKFITIIIFTMVLSACSNMANLTLYQQLDGKAGLERLVDSFINQIGNDEQIIHYFEHANISHFREGFINHLCVLTDGPCEYTRDSMVEIHTGMHITEADFNHVVDLLINAMNEQNIDHTVQNKILAKMAPLRSQIIKI
;
A
#
# COMPACT_ATOMS: atom_id res chain seq x y z
N MET A 1 14.27 -40.70 28.49
CA MET A 1 13.38 -39.53 28.57
C MET A 1 13.94 -38.30 27.84
N LEU A 2 15.21 -37.96 27.94
CA LEU A 2 15.80 -36.78 27.31
C LEU A 2 15.73 -36.76 25.77
N LYS A 3 15.91 -37.91 25.10
CA LYS A 3 15.88 -38.06 23.64
C LYS A 3 14.47 -37.84 23.03
N PHE A 4 13.40 -38.16 23.75
CA PHE A 4 12.02 -37.94 23.28
C PHE A 4 11.61 -36.47 23.37
N ILE A 5 12.10 -35.73 24.34
CA ILE A 5 11.82 -34.29 24.49
C ILE A 5 12.46 -33.49 23.34
N THR A 6 13.65 -33.86 22.92
CA THR A 6 14.36 -33.18 21.80
C THR A 6 13.63 -33.36 20.47
N ILE A 7 13.02 -34.51 20.22
CA ILE A 7 12.26 -34.78 18.96
C ILE A 7 10.95 -33.97 18.95
N ILE A 8 10.26 -33.82 20.09
CA ILE A 8 9.01 -33.07 20.17
C ILE A 8 9.24 -31.57 19.94
N ILE A 9 10.33 -31.00 20.45
CA ILE A 9 10.68 -29.58 20.23
C ILE A 9 11.03 -29.31 18.77
N PHE A 10 11.70 -30.24 18.09
CA PHE A 10 12.08 -30.06 16.68
C PHE A 10 10.88 -30.11 15.72
N THR A 11 9.84 -30.89 16.03
CA THR A 11 8.62 -30.95 15.20
C THR A 11 7.71 -29.72 15.32
N MET A 12 7.79 -28.96 16.41
CA MET A 12 6.98 -27.76 16.60
C MET A 12 7.47 -26.55 15.78
N VAL A 13 8.74 -26.50 15.40
CA VAL A 13 9.32 -25.36 14.65
C VAL A 13 8.93 -25.38 13.17
N LEU A 14 8.58 -26.54 12.61
CA LEU A 14 8.24 -26.70 11.19
C LEU A 14 6.81 -26.25 10.84
N SER A 15 5.94 -26.07 11.83
CA SER A 15 4.53 -25.69 11.60
C SER A 15 4.31 -24.17 11.44
N ALA A 16 5.30 -23.32 11.76
CA ALA A 16 5.15 -21.86 11.73
C ALA A 16 5.28 -21.26 10.31
N CYS A 17 5.93 -21.96 9.36
CA CYS A 17 6.14 -21.44 8.00
C CYS A 17 4.95 -21.63 7.05
N SER A 18 3.98 -22.45 7.36
CA SER A 18 2.87 -22.77 6.44
C SER A 18 1.72 -21.76 6.50
N ASN A 19 1.65 -20.89 7.50
CA ASN A 19 0.53 -19.94 7.63
C ASN A 19 0.67 -18.67 6.79
N MET A 20 1.88 -18.28 6.38
CA MET A 20 2.11 -17.04 5.61
C MET A 20 1.65 -17.16 4.15
N ALA A 21 1.66 -18.37 3.57
CA ALA A 21 1.33 -18.58 2.15
C ALA A 21 -0.16 -18.35 1.82
N ASN A 22 -1.06 -18.34 2.81
CA ASN A 22 -2.51 -18.21 2.63
C ASN A 22 -3.08 -16.85 3.06
N LEU A 23 -2.24 -15.90 3.51
CA LEU A 23 -2.70 -14.59 3.91
C LEU A 23 -3.01 -13.72 2.69
N THR A 24 -4.13 -13.00 2.71
CA THR A 24 -4.40 -11.94 1.73
C THR A 24 -3.31 -10.86 1.85
N LEU A 25 -3.14 -10.06 0.80
CA LEU A 25 -2.18 -8.95 0.83
C LEU A 25 -2.53 -7.95 1.94
N TYR A 26 -3.82 -7.72 2.17
CA TYR A 26 -4.34 -6.92 3.28
C TYR A 26 -3.88 -7.44 4.65
N GLN A 27 -3.94 -8.76 4.87
CA GLN A 27 -3.47 -9.36 6.12
C GLN A 27 -1.95 -9.30 6.27
N GLN A 28 -1.20 -9.43 5.16
CA GLN A 28 0.26 -9.26 5.16
C GLN A 28 0.69 -7.83 5.50
N LEU A 29 -0.19 -6.85 5.30
CA LEU A 29 -0.01 -5.44 5.66
C LEU A 29 -0.49 -5.09 7.08
N ASP A 30 -0.81 -6.05 7.92
CA ASP A 30 -1.39 -5.82 9.25
C ASP A 30 -2.80 -5.16 9.21
N GLY A 31 -3.54 -5.47 8.15
CA GLY A 31 -4.93 -5.04 8.00
C GLY A 31 -5.10 -3.52 7.97
N LYS A 32 -6.21 -3.05 8.55
CA LYS A 32 -6.56 -1.62 8.56
C LYS A 32 -5.47 -0.76 9.22
N ALA A 33 -4.94 -1.19 10.36
CA ALA A 33 -3.93 -0.43 11.09
C ALA A 33 -2.64 -0.26 10.28
N GLY A 34 -2.22 -1.28 9.55
CA GLY A 34 -1.06 -1.20 8.66
C GLY A 34 -1.29 -0.30 7.45
N LEU A 35 -2.49 -0.33 6.85
CA LEU A 35 -2.85 0.59 5.78
C LEU A 35 -2.89 2.05 6.26
N GLU A 36 -3.41 2.30 7.45
CA GLU A 36 -3.40 3.65 8.05
C GLU A 36 -1.98 4.17 8.22
N ARG A 37 -1.07 3.38 8.78
CA ARG A 37 0.34 3.76 8.93
C ARG A 37 1.02 4.01 7.60
N LEU A 38 0.78 3.16 6.61
CA LEU A 38 1.35 3.33 5.26
C LEU A 38 0.87 4.62 4.61
N VAL A 39 -0.43 4.91 4.66
CA VAL A 39 -1.01 6.11 4.07
C VAL A 39 -0.55 7.36 4.80
N ASP A 40 -0.42 7.33 6.13
CA ASP A 40 0.12 8.45 6.91
C ASP A 40 1.58 8.73 6.56
N SER A 41 2.42 7.70 6.41
CA SER A 41 3.79 7.84 5.94
C SER A 41 3.83 8.40 4.51
N PHE A 42 2.98 7.93 3.60
CA PHE A 42 2.90 8.42 2.23
C PHE A 42 2.47 9.90 2.15
N ILE A 43 1.47 10.30 2.93
CA ILE A 43 1.06 11.72 3.05
C ILE A 43 2.23 12.58 3.54
N ASN A 44 3.01 12.07 4.47
CA ASN A 44 4.20 12.75 4.98
C ASN A 44 5.28 12.90 3.89
N GLN A 45 5.52 11.87 3.07
CA GLN A 45 6.42 11.95 1.93
C GLN A 45 5.97 13.03 0.94
N ILE A 46 4.68 13.05 0.56
CA ILE A 46 4.08 14.06 -0.33
C ILE A 46 4.24 15.46 0.26
N GLY A 47 3.94 15.64 1.54
CA GLY A 47 3.97 16.94 2.20
C GLY A 47 5.36 17.57 2.27
N ASN A 48 6.42 16.77 2.17
CA ASN A 48 7.81 17.21 2.16
C ASN A 48 8.45 17.24 0.76
N ASP A 49 7.67 16.94 -0.29
CA ASP A 49 8.18 16.86 -1.66
C ASP A 49 7.73 18.09 -2.49
N GLU A 50 8.69 18.94 -2.87
CA GLU A 50 8.43 20.19 -3.60
C GLU A 50 7.86 19.96 -5.01
N GLN A 51 8.13 18.81 -5.63
CA GLN A 51 7.64 18.50 -6.98
C GLN A 51 6.17 18.08 -6.95
N ILE A 52 5.71 17.39 -5.91
CA ILE A 52 4.38 16.78 -5.88
C ILE A 52 3.38 17.57 -5.04
N ILE A 53 3.83 18.31 -4.02
CA ILE A 53 2.93 18.97 -3.07
C ILE A 53 1.92 19.92 -3.75
N HIS A 54 2.26 20.54 -4.87
CA HIS A 54 1.39 21.48 -5.57
C HIS A 54 0.09 20.85 -6.07
N TYR A 55 0.07 19.53 -6.36
CA TYR A 55 -1.16 18.80 -6.70
C TYR A 55 -2.16 18.69 -5.53
N PHE A 56 -1.68 18.95 -4.31
CA PHE A 56 -2.46 18.82 -3.08
C PHE A 56 -2.80 20.17 -2.42
N GLU A 57 -2.40 21.33 -2.99
CA GLU A 57 -2.59 22.67 -2.40
C GLU A 57 -4.07 22.97 -2.03
N HIS A 58 -5.01 22.43 -2.80
CA HIS A 58 -6.44 22.63 -2.57
C HIS A 58 -7.16 21.34 -2.14
N ALA A 59 -6.42 20.28 -1.87
CA ALA A 59 -6.99 18.99 -1.50
C ALA A 59 -7.41 18.98 -0.02
N ASN A 60 -8.55 18.35 0.25
CA ASN A 60 -8.89 17.96 1.61
C ASN A 60 -8.09 16.70 1.98
N ILE A 61 -7.04 16.88 2.77
CA ILE A 61 -6.10 15.79 3.12
C ILE A 61 -6.80 14.67 3.92
N SER A 62 -7.75 14.98 4.79
CA SER A 62 -8.50 13.95 5.49
C SER A 62 -9.34 13.10 4.53
N HIS A 63 -9.97 13.74 3.54
CA HIS A 63 -10.74 13.04 2.51
C HIS A 63 -9.83 12.19 1.61
N PHE A 64 -8.68 12.71 1.21
CA PHE A 64 -7.67 11.95 0.47
C PHE A 64 -7.19 10.74 1.28
N ARG A 65 -6.82 10.93 2.55
CA ARG A 65 -6.39 9.87 3.46
C ARG A 65 -7.39 8.73 3.52
N GLU A 66 -8.66 9.04 3.82
CA GLU A 66 -9.71 8.03 3.91
C GLU A 66 -9.94 7.32 2.56
N GLY A 67 -9.94 8.07 1.46
CA GLY A 67 -10.11 7.53 0.11
C GLY A 67 -8.99 6.57 -0.26
N PHE A 68 -7.75 6.94 0.04
CA PHE A 68 -6.60 6.12 -0.32
C PHE A 68 -6.49 4.87 0.58
N ILE A 69 -6.82 4.96 1.87
CA ILE A 69 -6.94 3.78 2.75
C ILE A 69 -7.99 2.82 2.20
N ASN A 70 -9.17 3.32 1.84
CA ASN A 70 -10.25 2.49 1.29
C ASN A 70 -9.83 1.84 -0.04
N HIS A 71 -9.20 2.61 -0.93
CA HIS A 71 -8.68 2.10 -2.21
C HIS A 71 -7.66 0.98 -2.01
N LEU A 72 -6.66 1.19 -1.14
CA LEU A 72 -5.67 0.16 -0.82
C LEU A 72 -6.29 -1.07 -0.17
N CYS A 73 -7.30 -0.90 0.69
CA CYS A 73 -8.01 -2.01 1.31
C CYS A 73 -8.65 -2.93 0.25
N VAL A 74 -9.37 -2.36 -0.71
CA VAL A 74 -9.96 -3.12 -1.82
C VAL A 74 -8.87 -3.75 -2.70
N LEU A 75 -7.85 -2.97 -3.04
CA LEU A 75 -6.77 -3.41 -3.91
C LEU A 75 -5.98 -4.60 -3.33
N THR A 76 -5.92 -4.70 -2.00
CA THR A 76 -5.16 -5.74 -1.27
C THR A 76 -6.04 -6.90 -0.78
N ASP A 77 -7.23 -7.03 -1.34
CA ASP A 77 -8.21 -8.07 -1.00
C ASP A 77 -8.67 -7.99 0.47
N GLY A 78 -8.81 -6.77 0.99
CA GLY A 78 -9.40 -6.48 2.29
C GLY A 78 -10.93 -6.47 2.29
N PRO A 79 -11.56 -6.39 3.46
CA PRO A 79 -13.03 -6.45 3.61
C PRO A 79 -13.71 -5.09 3.38
N CYS A 80 -13.31 -4.38 2.33
CA CYS A 80 -13.83 -3.05 1.99
C CYS A 80 -14.54 -3.06 0.64
N GLU A 81 -15.43 -2.08 0.44
CA GLU A 81 -16.04 -1.76 -0.85
C GLU A 81 -15.57 -0.37 -1.27
N TYR A 82 -15.21 -0.21 -2.55
CA TYR A 82 -14.85 1.09 -3.10
C TYR A 82 -16.11 1.77 -3.62
N THR A 83 -16.56 2.80 -2.92
CA THR A 83 -17.78 3.56 -3.23
C THR A 83 -17.49 5.01 -3.59
N ARG A 84 -16.24 5.33 -3.94
CA ARG A 84 -15.77 6.68 -4.26
C ARG A 84 -15.60 6.87 -5.77
N ASP A 85 -15.23 8.08 -6.16
CA ASP A 85 -14.96 8.44 -7.55
C ASP A 85 -13.88 7.55 -8.17
N SER A 86 -13.98 7.30 -9.47
CA SER A 86 -12.98 6.53 -10.21
C SER A 86 -11.63 7.27 -10.30
N MET A 87 -10.56 6.55 -10.62
CA MET A 87 -9.25 7.17 -10.84
C MET A 87 -9.29 8.24 -11.92
N VAL A 88 -10.08 8.05 -12.98
CA VAL A 88 -10.28 9.05 -14.04
C VAL A 88 -10.94 10.32 -13.47
N GLU A 89 -12.01 10.19 -12.72
CA GLU A 89 -12.74 11.34 -12.15
C GLU A 89 -11.88 12.13 -11.18
N ILE A 90 -11.13 11.46 -10.32
CA ILE A 90 -10.25 12.11 -9.33
C ILE A 90 -9.11 12.89 -10.02
N HIS A 91 -8.54 12.37 -11.13
CA HIS A 91 -7.33 12.92 -11.73
C HIS A 91 -7.58 13.77 -12.98
N THR A 92 -8.83 13.82 -13.49
CA THR A 92 -9.19 14.64 -14.64
C THR A 92 -8.87 16.12 -14.39
N GLY A 93 -8.11 16.72 -15.31
CA GLY A 93 -7.70 18.14 -15.23
C GLY A 93 -6.47 18.41 -14.38
N MET A 94 -5.90 17.41 -13.73
CA MET A 94 -4.65 17.58 -12.96
C MET A 94 -3.41 17.63 -13.86
N HIS A 95 -3.51 17.17 -15.10
CA HIS A 95 -2.40 17.15 -16.08
C HIS A 95 -1.11 16.47 -15.57
N ILE A 96 -1.27 15.41 -14.80
CA ILE A 96 -0.14 14.67 -14.21
C ILE A 96 0.76 14.15 -15.32
N THR A 97 2.04 14.48 -15.26
CA THR A 97 3.04 13.98 -16.21
C THR A 97 3.50 12.57 -15.86
N GLU A 98 4.14 11.89 -16.83
CA GLU A 98 4.78 10.59 -16.55
C GLU A 98 5.87 10.69 -15.50
N ALA A 99 6.62 11.82 -15.48
CA ALA A 99 7.67 12.06 -14.50
C ALA A 99 7.08 12.19 -13.11
N ASP A 100 6.00 12.99 -12.95
CA ASP A 100 5.34 13.17 -11.65
C ASP A 100 4.70 11.87 -11.16
N PHE A 101 4.06 11.12 -12.05
CA PHE A 101 3.51 9.80 -11.70
C PHE A 101 4.60 8.86 -11.17
N ASN A 102 5.72 8.75 -11.89
CA ASN A 102 6.83 7.88 -11.46
C ASN A 102 7.40 8.36 -10.12
N HIS A 103 7.53 9.67 -9.94
CA HIS A 103 8.02 10.24 -8.68
C HIS A 103 7.07 9.95 -7.50
N VAL A 104 5.75 10.03 -7.69
CA VAL A 104 4.76 9.63 -6.68
C VAL A 104 4.89 8.14 -6.34
N VAL A 105 5.18 7.28 -7.32
CA VAL A 105 5.44 5.85 -7.06
C VAL A 105 6.69 5.69 -6.19
N ASP A 106 7.76 6.46 -6.43
CA ASP A 106 8.96 6.44 -5.60
C ASP A 106 8.66 6.90 -4.15
N LEU A 107 7.84 7.93 -3.97
CA LEU A 107 7.38 8.36 -2.64
C LEU A 107 6.59 7.26 -1.92
N LEU A 108 5.73 6.52 -2.64
CA LEU A 108 5.02 5.39 -2.06
C LEU A 108 5.97 4.24 -1.67
N ILE A 109 6.98 3.96 -2.49
CA ILE A 109 8.02 2.97 -2.17
C ILE A 109 8.78 3.39 -0.91
N ASN A 110 9.15 4.67 -0.78
CA ASN A 110 9.79 5.20 0.42
C ASN A 110 8.92 5.03 1.65
N ALA A 111 7.62 5.34 1.55
CA ALA A 111 6.66 5.12 2.63
C ALA A 111 6.55 3.64 3.03
N MET A 112 6.53 2.72 2.06
CA MET A 112 6.54 1.27 2.33
C MET A 112 7.83 0.83 3.03
N ASN A 113 8.98 1.39 2.65
CA ASN A 113 10.26 1.12 3.29
C ASN A 113 10.29 1.62 4.75
N GLU A 114 9.80 2.83 5.01
CA GLU A 114 9.68 3.37 6.37
C GLU A 114 8.81 2.49 7.28
N GLN A 115 7.77 1.88 6.71
CA GLN A 115 6.91 0.94 7.43
C GLN A 115 7.46 -0.48 7.52
N ASN A 116 8.68 -0.72 7.05
CA ASN A 116 9.36 -2.02 7.00
C ASN A 116 8.51 -3.10 6.29
N ILE A 117 7.75 -2.72 5.26
CA ILE A 117 6.99 -3.66 4.44
C ILE A 117 7.97 -4.46 3.58
N ASP A 118 7.84 -5.78 3.60
CA ASP A 118 8.69 -6.68 2.81
C ASP A 118 8.62 -6.35 1.31
N HIS A 119 9.76 -6.38 0.61
CA HIS A 119 9.83 -6.05 -0.83
C HIS A 119 8.95 -6.94 -1.70
N THR A 120 8.72 -8.19 -1.30
CA THR A 120 7.79 -9.08 -2.02
C THR A 120 6.35 -8.56 -1.91
N VAL A 121 5.97 -8.02 -0.76
CA VAL A 121 4.67 -7.40 -0.52
C VAL A 121 4.55 -6.08 -1.29
N GLN A 122 5.58 -5.23 -1.24
CA GLN A 122 5.64 -3.98 -2.01
C GLN A 122 5.41 -4.24 -3.51
N ASN A 123 6.12 -5.21 -4.09
CA ASN A 123 5.99 -5.57 -5.50
C ASN A 123 4.58 -6.03 -5.87
N LYS A 124 3.90 -6.76 -4.98
CA LYS A 124 2.49 -7.17 -5.19
C LYS A 124 1.54 -5.97 -5.19
N ILE A 125 1.75 -5.00 -4.28
CA ILE A 125 0.96 -3.76 -4.24
C ILE A 125 1.15 -2.99 -5.55
N LEU A 126 2.40 -2.74 -5.94
CA LEU A 126 2.74 -2.01 -7.15
C LEU A 126 2.19 -2.70 -8.41
N ALA A 127 2.24 -4.03 -8.49
CA ALA A 127 1.66 -4.79 -9.60
C ALA A 127 0.14 -4.62 -9.70
N LYS A 128 -0.58 -4.53 -8.57
CA LYS A 128 -2.02 -4.26 -8.56
C LYS A 128 -2.35 -2.80 -8.92
N MET A 129 -1.46 -1.85 -8.65
CA MET A 129 -1.63 -0.44 -8.99
C MET A 129 -1.24 -0.12 -10.44
N ALA A 130 -0.33 -0.87 -11.03
CA ALA A 130 0.20 -0.59 -12.38
C ALA A 130 -0.87 -0.40 -13.47
N PRO A 131 -1.99 -1.15 -13.52
CA PRO A 131 -3.05 -0.95 -14.51
C PRO A 131 -3.75 0.41 -14.40
N LEU A 132 -3.69 1.08 -13.25
CA LEU A 132 -4.34 2.38 -13.02
C LEU A 132 -3.58 3.54 -13.67
N ARG A 133 -2.34 3.34 -14.07
CA ARG A 133 -1.46 4.37 -14.66
C ARG A 133 -2.12 5.13 -15.80
N SER A 134 -2.79 4.43 -16.72
CA SER A 134 -3.45 5.04 -17.87
C SER A 134 -4.70 5.85 -17.51
N GLN A 135 -5.22 5.70 -16.29
CA GLN A 135 -6.36 6.44 -15.76
C GLN A 135 -5.95 7.69 -14.98
N ILE A 136 -4.65 7.96 -14.88
CA ILE A 136 -4.08 9.03 -14.04
C ILE A 136 -3.27 10.02 -14.89
N ILE A 137 -2.47 9.52 -15.85
CA ILE A 137 -1.54 10.35 -16.62
C ILE A 137 -2.25 11.04 -17.78
N LYS A 138 -2.04 12.35 -17.89
CA LYS A 138 -2.47 13.19 -19.04
C LYS A 138 -3.99 13.18 -19.32
N ILE A 139 -4.78 13.10 -18.28
CA ILE A 139 -6.24 13.14 -18.39
C ILE A 139 -6.82 14.42 -17.79
#